data_6c7cafe11dcdda93cd303bf908fba79b
#
_entry.id   6c7cafe11dcdda93cd303bf908fba79b
#
_cell.length_a   1.000
_cell.length_b   1.000
_cell.length_c   1.000
_cell.angle_alpha   90.00
_cell.angle_beta   90.00
_cell.angle_gamma   90.00
#
_symmetry.space_group_name_H-M   'P 1'
#
loop_
_entity.id
_entity.type
_entity.pdbx_description
1 polymer ?
#
loop_
_entity_poly.entity_id
_entity_poly.type
_entity_poly.pdbx_seq_one_letter_code
_entity_poly.pdbx_strand_id
1 'polypeptide(L)'
;MNQDVGPHDNGSHDNGWFTGVRGLRLRHRTWLPRGMPLGVVVTAHGFAEHSGRYAYLAERLTAEGYAVRALDHRGHGLSDGKRTRVVRFSDYVEDLGLFIESGRERFPGLPSFLLGHSMGGLVALAYAVSQPASIDALVVSAPAACAGDVSRYRVTAGKVLSRVAPDAPVLRLPLQKISRDPVVVAAYNGDPLVFRGPIRARLGAEMLATMEAVDAALPRLRLPLLVMQGTRDGLVDPLCGPHVYELSGSPDKTLKMYDGLWHEIFNEPERDSVIADLTAWLNVHVV
;
A
#
# COMPACT_ATOMS: atom_id res chain seq x y z
N MET A 1 28.34 -6.38 -11.03
CA MET A 1 28.23 -4.95 -11.34
C MET A 1 27.59 -4.82 -12.71
N ASN A 2 26.30 -4.63 -12.77
CA ASN A 2 25.62 -4.16 -13.97
C ASN A 2 24.57 -3.18 -13.50
N GLN A 3 24.81 -1.91 -13.79
CA GLN A 3 23.87 -0.83 -13.63
C GLN A 3 22.92 -0.87 -14.83
N ASP A 4 21.69 -1.33 -14.64
CA ASP A 4 20.61 -1.06 -15.57
C ASP A 4 20.12 0.35 -15.35
N VAL A 5 20.65 1.28 -16.13
CA VAL A 5 20.21 2.67 -16.19
C VAL A 5 19.23 2.79 -17.37
N GLY A 6 17.94 2.76 -17.09
CA GLY A 6 16.91 3.16 -18.05
C GLY A 6 16.84 4.69 -18.15
N PRO A 7 16.40 5.27 -19.30
CA PRO A 7 16.47 6.71 -19.56
C PRO A 7 15.36 7.46 -18.84
N HIS A 8 15.70 8.24 -17.84
CA HIS A 8 15.10 9.43 -17.20
C HIS A 8 15.46 9.48 -15.71
N ASP A 9 16.77 9.67 -15.44
CA ASP A 9 17.27 9.86 -14.08
C ASP A 9 17.32 11.35 -13.74
N ASN A 10 16.27 11.89 -13.10
CA ASN A 10 16.25 13.22 -12.49
C ASN A 10 16.41 13.20 -10.96
N GLY A 11 16.60 12.03 -10.35
CA GLY A 11 16.85 11.85 -8.92
C GLY A 11 17.71 10.61 -8.68
N SER A 12 18.52 10.61 -7.61
CA SER A 12 19.30 9.42 -7.26
C SER A 12 18.37 8.30 -6.77
N HIS A 13 18.45 7.15 -7.42
CA HIS A 13 17.77 5.93 -6.98
C HIS A 13 18.70 5.10 -6.12
N ASP A 14 18.24 4.72 -4.92
CA ASP A 14 18.90 3.72 -4.11
C ASP A 14 18.01 2.48 -3.98
N ASN A 15 18.48 1.41 -4.55
CA ASN A 15 17.80 0.13 -4.53
C ASN A 15 18.52 -0.82 -3.58
N GLY A 16 17.89 -1.17 -2.45
CA GLY A 16 18.51 -1.96 -1.42
C GLY A 16 17.69 -3.16 -0.95
N TRP A 17 18.20 -3.76 0.11
CA TRP A 17 17.60 -4.87 0.80
C TRP A 17 17.63 -4.59 2.30
N PHE A 18 16.61 -5.03 3.01
CA PHE A 18 16.61 -5.04 4.47
C PHE A 18 16.13 -6.41 4.96
N THR A 19 16.42 -6.71 6.21
CA THR A 19 16.00 -7.95 6.84
C THR A 19 14.67 -7.74 7.52
N GLY A 20 13.63 -8.37 6.99
CA GLY A 20 12.30 -8.43 7.59
C GLY A 20 12.20 -9.50 8.67
N VAL A 21 11.03 -9.65 9.27
CA VAL A 21 10.82 -10.66 10.33
C VAL A 21 11.11 -12.08 9.80
N ARG A 22 11.62 -12.92 10.69
CA ARG A 22 12.09 -14.28 10.41
C ARG A 22 13.24 -14.36 9.39
N GLY A 23 14.03 -13.28 9.27
CA GLY A 23 15.24 -13.27 8.47
C GLY A 23 15.04 -13.22 6.96
N LEU A 24 13.83 -12.91 6.46
CA LEU A 24 13.60 -12.75 5.03
C LEU A 24 14.25 -11.47 4.52
N ARG A 25 14.93 -11.54 3.37
CA ARG A 25 15.45 -10.36 2.70
C ARG A 25 14.36 -9.72 1.87
N LEU A 26 14.06 -8.47 2.18
CA LEU A 26 13.03 -7.70 1.52
C LEU A 26 13.64 -6.60 0.68
N ARG A 27 13.18 -6.48 -0.56
CA ARG A 27 13.61 -5.46 -1.51
C ARG A 27 12.97 -4.14 -1.18
N HIS A 28 13.72 -3.06 -1.33
CA HIS A 28 13.16 -1.71 -1.31
C HIS A 28 13.75 -0.84 -2.41
N ARG A 29 13.05 0.25 -2.71
CA ARG A 29 13.47 1.35 -3.57
C ARG A 29 13.38 2.65 -2.78
N THR A 30 14.32 3.55 -3.05
CA THR A 30 14.32 4.90 -2.48
C THR A 30 14.56 5.90 -3.60
N TRP A 31 13.70 6.89 -3.74
CA TRP A 31 13.86 8.03 -4.64
C TRP A 31 14.11 9.27 -3.79
N LEU A 32 15.10 10.08 -4.17
CA LEU A 32 15.52 11.23 -3.41
C LEU A 32 15.29 12.52 -4.22
N PRO A 33 14.79 13.58 -3.58
CA PRO A 33 14.68 14.88 -4.23
C PRO A 33 16.07 15.53 -4.40
N ARG A 34 16.13 16.60 -5.15
CA ARG A 34 17.31 17.48 -5.18
C ARG A 34 17.38 18.26 -3.87
N GLY A 35 18.44 18.09 -3.11
CA GLY A 35 18.64 18.77 -1.82
C GLY A 35 18.07 18.01 -0.63
N MET A 36 17.86 18.72 0.48
CA MET A 36 17.32 18.12 1.72
C MET A 36 15.84 17.83 1.55
N PRO A 37 15.39 16.61 1.86
CA PRO A 37 13.96 16.28 1.80
C PRO A 37 13.13 17.11 2.79
N LEU A 38 11.90 17.45 2.40
CA LEU A 38 10.88 18.04 3.28
C LEU A 38 10.31 17.01 4.26
N GLY A 39 10.24 15.76 3.82
CA GLY A 39 9.70 14.62 4.58
C GLY A 39 9.91 13.33 3.82
N VAL A 40 9.53 12.22 4.43
CA VAL A 40 9.67 10.87 3.87
C VAL A 40 8.30 10.24 3.65
N VAL A 41 7.99 9.85 2.41
CA VAL A 41 6.77 9.09 2.08
C VAL A 41 7.14 7.62 1.96
N VAL A 42 6.71 6.81 2.94
CA VAL A 42 6.86 5.36 2.91
C VAL A 42 5.64 4.74 2.23
N THR A 43 5.87 3.95 1.17
CA THR A 43 4.78 3.37 0.36
C THR A 43 4.68 1.87 0.55
N ALA A 44 3.47 1.39 0.87
CA ALA A 44 3.08 -0.01 0.97
C ALA A 44 2.15 -0.37 -0.20
N HIS A 45 2.62 -1.24 -1.10
CA HIS A 45 1.93 -1.61 -2.32
C HIS A 45 0.78 -2.61 -2.11
N GLY A 46 -0.08 -2.78 -3.11
CA GLY A 46 -1.22 -3.70 -3.12
C GLY A 46 -0.87 -5.17 -3.30
N PHE A 47 -1.90 -6.02 -3.30
CA PHE A 47 -1.75 -7.45 -3.59
C PHE A 47 -1.23 -7.65 -5.01
N ALA A 48 -0.34 -8.63 -5.17
CA ALA A 48 0.18 -9.11 -6.45
C ALA A 48 1.18 -8.21 -7.19
N GLU A 49 1.30 -6.95 -6.80
CA GLU A 49 2.21 -5.98 -7.42
C GLU A 49 3.56 -5.84 -6.66
N HIS A 50 4.28 -4.77 -6.89
CA HIS A 50 5.58 -4.48 -6.27
C HIS A 50 5.91 -2.98 -6.30
N SER A 51 6.89 -2.56 -5.50
CA SER A 51 7.31 -1.15 -5.33
C SER A 51 7.72 -0.43 -6.61
N GLY A 52 8.20 -1.15 -7.63
CA GLY A 52 8.61 -0.55 -8.91
C GLY A 52 7.46 0.12 -9.68
N ARG A 53 6.21 -0.25 -9.41
CA ARG A 53 5.03 0.35 -10.05
C ARG A 53 4.71 1.75 -9.52
N TYR A 54 5.38 2.17 -8.47
CA TYR A 54 5.24 3.50 -7.85
C TYR A 54 6.27 4.51 -8.38
N ALA A 55 7.07 4.16 -9.39
CA ALA A 55 8.12 5.04 -9.92
C ALA A 55 7.58 6.41 -10.35
N TYR A 56 6.47 6.44 -11.11
CA TYR A 56 5.88 7.70 -11.55
C TYR A 56 5.41 8.57 -10.38
N LEU A 57 4.70 7.99 -9.40
CA LEU A 57 4.30 8.69 -8.18
C LEU A 57 5.52 9.23 -7.43
N ALA A 58 6.56 8.40 -7.29
CA ALA A 58 7.78 8.76 -6.58
C ALA A 58 8.52 9.91 -7.29
N GLU A 59 8.61 9.90 -8.62
CA GLU A 59 9.20 10.99 -9.42
C GLU A 59 8.45 12.30 -9.21
N ARG A 60 7.11 12.26 -9.17
CA ARG A 60 6.29 13.46 -8.93
C ARG A 60 6.51 14.00 -7.51
N LEU A 61 6.50 13.13 -6.49
CA LEU A 61 6.73 13.52 -5.10
C LEU A 61 8.16 14.00 -4.85
N THR A 62 9.16 13.43 -5.50
CA THR A 62 10.54 13.91 -5.38
C THR A 62 10.74 15.26 -6.06
N ALA A 63 10.03 15.55 -7.14
CA ALA A 63 10.02 16.88 -7.75
C ALA A 63 9.46 17.96 -6.80
N GLU A 64 8.54 17.57 -5.89
CA GLU A 64 7.95 18.41 -4.84
C GLU A 64 8.75 18.40 -3.52
N GLY A 65 9.93 17.76 -3.51
CA GLY A 65 10.86 17.81 -2.36
C GLY A 65 10.72 16.66 -1.36
N TYR A 66 9.91 15.63 -1.60
CA TYR A 66 9.79 14.49 -0.70
C TYR A 66 10.78 13.38 -1.05
N ALA A 67 11.38 12.73 -0.04
CA ALA A 67 11.98 11.42 -0.25
C ALA A 67 10.88 10.36 -0.29
N VAL A 68 10.93 9.43 -1.25
CA VAL A 68 9.97 8.33 -1.35
C VAL A 68 10.69 7.02 -1.13
N ARG A 69 10.16 6.17 -0.24
CA ARG A 69 10.67 4.83 0.04
C ARG A 69 9.55 3.81 -0.13
N ALA A 70 9.77 2.79 -0.94
CA ALA A 70 8.80 1.74 -1.19
C ALA A 70 9.44 0.36 -1.01
N LEU A 71 8.79 -0.52 -0.23
CA LEU A 71 9.23 -1.90 -0.08
C LEU A 71 8.47 -2.83 -1.04
N ASP A 72 9.09 -3.94 -1.42
CA ASP A 72 8.35 -5.09 -1.92
C ASP A 72 7.94 -5.95 -0.72
N HIS A 73 6.66 -6.13 -0.49
CA HIS A 73 6.18 -7.00 0.59
C HIS A 73 6.71 -8.42 0.44
N ARG A 74 6.87 -9.16 1.57
CA ARG A 74 7.25 -10.57 1.53
C ARG A 74 6.40 -11.36 0.53
N GLY A 75 7.04 -12.20 -0.29
CA GLY A 75 6.38 -12.96 -1.35
C GLY A 75 5.88 -12.13 -2.53
N HIS A 76 6.30 -10.87 -2.66
CA HIS A 76 5.98 -9.98 -3.78
C HIS A 76 7.26 -9.43 -4.43
N GLY A 77 7.15 -8.95 -5.66
CA GLY A 77 8.26 -8.32 -6.37
C GLY A 77 9.51 -9.19 -6.35
N LEU A 78 10.61 -8.61 -5.88
CA LEU A 78 11.91 -9.29 -5.71
C LEU A 78 12.14 -9.79 -4.29
N SER A 79 11.26 -9.50 -3.32
CA SER A 79 11.40 -9.94 -1.94
C SER A 79 11.32 -11.45 -1.78
N ASP A 80 12.05 -11.96 -0.78
CA ASP A 80 11.99 -13.36 -0.38
C ASP A 80 10.57 -13.74 0.09
N GLY A 81 10.32 -15.03 0.13
CA GLY A 81 9.05 -15.61 0.56
C GLY A 81 8.31 -16.30 -0.59
N LYS A 82 7.38 -17.19 -0.24
CA LYS A 82 6.54 -17.87 -1.24
C LYS A 82 5.53 -16.88 -1.79
N ARG A 83 5.40 -16.83 -3.13
CA ARG A 83 4.52 -15.89 -3.84
C ARG A 83 3.13 -15.78 -3.22
N THR A 84 2.79 -14.54 -2.78
CA THR A 84 1.49 -14.16 -2.20
C THR A 84 1.05 -15.04 -1.02
N ARG A 85 2.00 -15.68 -0.34
CA ARG A 85 1.73 -16.49 0.84
C ARG A 85 2.23 -15.80 2.10
N VAL A 86 1.39 -15.76 3.10
CA VAL A 86 1.73 -15.29 4.45
C VAL A 86 1.24 -16.31 5.47
N VAL A 87 1.92 -16.41 6.59
CA VAL A 87 1.48 -17.25 7.72
C VAL A 87 0.52 -16.45 8.61
N ARG A 88 0.85 -15.20 8.89
CA ARG A 88 0.05 -14.23 9.63
C ARG A 88 0.10 -12.90 8.91
N PHE A 89 -1.00 -12.18 8.86
CA PHE A 89 -1.02 -10.84 8.25
C PHE A 89 -0.12 -9.86 9.01
N SER A 90 0.05 -10.06 10.33
CA SER A 90 0.98 -9.28 11.14
C SER A 90 2.43 -9.34 10.64
N ASP A 91 2.83 -10.38 9.90
CA ASP A 91 4.16 -10.44 9.30
C ASP A 91 4.38 -9.31 8.27
N TYR A 92 3.34 -8.85 7.54
CA TYR A 92 3.42 -7.67 6.67
C TYR A 92 3.53 -6.39 7.47
N VAL A 93 2.78 -6.29 8.57
CA VAL A 93 2.75 -5.10 9.44
C VAL A 93 4.09 -4.92 10.14
N GLU A 94 4.66 -6.01 10.65
CA GLU A 94 5.97 -6.02 11.31
C GLU A 94 7.11 -5.68 10.33
N ASP A 95 7.08 -6.23 9.09
CA ASP A 95 8.05 -5.87 8.04
C ASP A 95 7.98 -4.39 7.69
N LEU A 96 6.75 -3.86 7.55
CA LEU A 96 6.56 -2.44 7.29
C LEU A 96 7.12 -1.59 8.44
N GLY A 97 6.91 -2.00 9.69
CA GLY A 97 7.47 -1.33 10.86
C GLY A 97 8.99 -1.25 10.82
N LEU A 98 9.67 -2.38 10.57
CA LEU A 98 11.13 -2.41 10.41
C LEU A 98 11.60 -1.49 9.28
N PHE A 99 10.84 -1.43 8.18
CA PHE A 99 11.17 -0.57 7.05
C PHE A 99 10.98 0.92 7.37
N ILE A 100 9.93 1.28 8.10
CA ILE A 100 9.70 2.65 8.59
C ILE A 100 10.84 3.07 9.50
N GLU A 101 11.20 2.26 10.51
CA GLU A 101 12.29 2.58 11.43
C GLU A 101 13.62 2.77 10.70
N SER A 102 13.95 1.91 9.71
CA SER A 102 15.15 2.12 8.87
C SER A 102 15.11 3.44 8.07
N GLY A 103 13.90 3.93 7.79
CA GLY A 103 13.69 5.26 7.18
C GLY A 103 13.97 6.39 8.15
N ARG A 104 13.48 6.29 9.36
CA ARG A 104 13.71 7.26 10.43
C ARG A 104 15.18 7.39 10.80
N GLU A 105 15.89 6.26 10.85
CA GLU A 105 17.36 6.25 11.05
C GLU A 105 18.11 6.95 9.91
N ARG A 106 17.66 6.77 8.67
CA ARG A 106 18.29 7.38 7.49
C ARG A 106 17.97 8.88 7.35
N PHE A 107 16.79 9.30 7.80
CA PHE A 107 16.27 10.67 7.69
C PHE A 107 15.83 11.20 9.07
N PRO A 108 16.76 11.36 10.02
CA PRO A 108 16.42 11.74 11.38
C PRO A 108 15.78 13.13 11.44
N GLY A 109 14.69 13.24 12.21
CA GLY A 109 13.99 14.51 12.42
C GLY A 109 13.07 14.94 11.30
N LEU A 110 13.00 14.19 10.18
CA LEU A 110 12.05 14.51 9.11
C LEU A 110 10.68 13.84 9.38
N PRO A 111 9.57 14.52 9.03
CA PRO A 111 8.24 13.93 9.12
C PRO A 111 8.13 12.69 8.20
N SER A 112 7.47 11.65 8.71
CA SER A 112 7.30 10.36 8.05
C SER A 112 5.82 10.12 7.74
N PHE A 113 5.49 10.07 6.46
CA PHE A 113 4.14 9.83 5.94
C PHE A 113 4.04 8.39 5.45
N LEU A 114 3.00 7.67 5.86
CA LEU A 114 2.75 6.31 5.38
C LEU A 114 1.64 6.33 4.34
N LEU A 115 1.94 5.86 3.12
CA LEU A 115 0.98 5.69 2.04
C LEU A 115 0.76 4.20 1.77
N GLY A 116 -0.48 3.72 1.94
CA GLY A 116 -0.85 2.35 1.64
C GLY A 116 -1.91 2.26 0.55
N HIS A 117 -1.70 1.38 -0.45
CA HIS A 117 -2.66 1.14 -1.52
C HIS A 117 -3.26 -0.26 -1.42
N SER A 118 -4.57 -0.40 -1.55
CA SER A 118 -5.28 -1.68 -1.60
C SER A 118 -4.96 -2.58 -0.40
N MET A 119 -4.37 -3.77 -0.58
CA MET A 119 -3.85 -4.60 0.51
C MET A 119 -2.81 -3.85 1.35
N GLY A 120 -1.94 -3.06 0.73
CA GLY A 120 -1.00 -2.19 1.45
C GLY A 120 -1.71 -1.11 2.27
N GLY A 121 -2.91 -0.68 1.86
CA GLY A 121 -3.79 0.19 2.66
C GLY A 121 -4.26 -0.50 3.94
N LEU A 122 -4.62 -1.79 3.87
CA LEU A 122 -4.95 -2.59 5.06
C LEU A 122 -3.72 -2.79 5.96
N VAL A 123 -2.54 -3.04 5.38
CA VAL A 123 -1.28 -3.14 6.14
C VAL A 123 -0.97 -1.82 6.85
N ALA A 124 -1.11 -0.69 6.14
CA ALA A 124 -0.86 0.65 6.67
C ALA A 124 -1.84 1.02 7.79
N LEU A 125 -3.12 0.72 7.63
CA LEU A 125 -4.13 0.92 8.69
C LEU A 125 -3.83 0.07 9.92
N ALA A 126 -3.53 -1.23 9.74
CA ALA A 126 -3.17 -2.13 10.83
C ALA A 126 -1.92 -1.65 11.57
N TYR A 127 -0.93 -1.12 10.85
CA TYR A 127 0.26 -0.52 11.44
C TYR A 127 -0.10 0.75 12.25
N ALA A 128 -0.81 1.70 11.65
CA ALA A 128 -1.12 2.98 12.26
C ALA A 128 -1.97 2.87 13.54
N VAL A 129 -2.90 1.89 13.61
CA VAL A 129 -3.69 1.65 14.83
C VAL A 129 -2.91 0.93 15.92
N SER A 130 -1.80 0.26 15.59
CA SER A 130 -0.97 -0.49 16.55
C SER A 130 0.28 0.27 16.99
N GLN A 131 0.87 1.10 16.12
CA GLN A 131 2.13 1.83 16.35
C GLN A 131 2.06 3.29 15.85
N PRO A 132 1.12 4.10 16.36
CA PRO A 132 0.89 5.44 15.82
C PRO A 132 2.06 6.43 16.01
N ALA A 133 2.96 6.18 16.96
CA ALA A 133 4.07 7.10 17.26
C ALA A 133 5.21 7.07 16.24
N SER A 134 5.20 6.13 15.29
CA SER A 134 6.30 5.95 14.33
C SER A 134 6.09 6.67 13.00
N ILE A 135 4.91 7.24 12.78
CA ILE A 135 4.55 8.03 11.60
C ILE A 135 3.79 9.28 12.01
N ASP A 136 3.91 10.33 11.21
CA ASP A 136 3.29 11.62 11.49
C ASP A 136 1.92 11.76 10.83
N ALA A 137 1.69 11.07 9.70
CA ALA A 137 0.38 11.03 9.05
C ALA A 137 0.20 9.76 8.20
N LEU A 138 -1.06 9.43 7.92
CA LEU A 138 -1.47 8.25 7.16
C LEU A 138 -2.25 8.65 5.91
N VAL A 139 -1.88 8.07 4.78
CA VAL A 139 -2.61 8.12 3.51
C VAL A 139 -3.03 6.72 3.11
N VAL A 140 -4.28 6.52 2.77
CA VAL A 140 -4.75 5.24 2.21
C VAL A 140 -5.46 5.47 0.88
N SER A 141 -5.08 4.69 -0.12
CA SER A 141 -5.65 4.70 -1.47
C SER A 141 -6.38 3.39 -1.74
N ALA A 142 -7.66 3.47 -2.04
CA ALA A 142 -8.51 2.30 -2.33
C ALA A 142 -8.30 1.16 -1.31
N PRO A 143 -8.34 1.43 0.02
CA PRO A 143 -7.90 0.48 1.04
C PRO A 143 -8.78 -0.78 1.03
N ALA A 144 -8.16 -1.96 0.98
CA ALA A 144 -8.87 -3.24 1.13
C ALA A 144 -9.23 -3.48 2.61
N ALA A 145 -9.99 -2.55 3.20
CA ALA A 145 -10.28 -2.52 4.62
C ALA A 145 -11.67 -3.05 4.99
N CYS A 146 -12.56 -3.28 4.00
CA CYS A 146 -13.88 -3.84 4.24
C CYS A 146 -14.03 -5.21 3.58
N ALA A 147 -14.75 -6.10 4.28
CA ALA A 147 -15.07 -7.44 3.75
C ALA A 147 -16.21 -7.42 2.72
N GLY A 148 -16.90 -6.29 2.51
CA GLY A 148 -18.12 -6.23 1.71
C GLY A 148 -19.19 -7.21 2.24
N ASP A 149 -20.07 -7.67 1.35
CA ASP A 149 -21.16 -8.62 1.68
C ASP A 149 -20.68 -10.08 1.82
N VAL A 150 -19.50 -10.32 2.42
CA VAL A 150 -19.05 -11.69 2.66
C VAL A 150 -19.83 -12.30 3.81
N SER A 151 -20.70 -13.27 3.50
CA SER A 151 -21.53 -13.93 4.51
C SER A 151 -20.69 -14.61 5.60
N ARG A 152 -21.19 -14.63 6.85
CA ARG A 152 -20.53 -15.27 8.00
C ARG A 152 -20.17 -16.74 7.74
N TYR A 153 -20.99 -17.44 6.96
CA TYR A 153 -20.71 -18.83 6.57
C TYR A 153 -19.46 -18.93 5.68
N ARG A 154 -19.28 -18.01 4.71
CA ARG A 154 -18.08 -17.95 3.87
C ARG A 154 -16.84 -17.61 4.69
N VAL A 155 -16.94 -16.69 5.64
CA VAL A 155 -15.86 -16.36 6.58
C VAL A 155 -15.45 -17.60 7.38
N THR A 156 -16.42 -18.31 7.98
CA THR A 156 -16.15 -19.53 8.77
C THR A 156 -15.55 -20.64 7.91
N ALA A 157 -16.12 -20.91 6.74
CA ALA A 157 -15.58 -21.89 5.79
C ALA A 157 -14.15 -21.52 5.35
N GLY A 158 -13.90 -20.23 5.10
CA GLY A 158 -12.57 -19.70 4.78
C GLY A 158 -11.57 -19.92 5.91
N LYS A 159 -11.96 -19.69 7.16
CA LYS A 159 -11.12 -19.97 8.36
C LYS A 159 -10.75 -21.45 8.46
N VAL A 160 -11.68 -22.37 8.21
CA VAL A 160 -11.41 -23.82 8.19
C VAL A 160 -10.48 -24.17 7.02
N LEU A 161 -10.82 -23.72 5.81
CA LEU A 161 -10.03 -23.99 4.60
C LEU A 161 -8.58 -23.46 4.75
N SER A 162 -8.42 -22.30 5.38
CA SER A 162 -7.10 -21.72 5.62
C SER A 162 -6.17 -22.57 6.50
N ARG A 163 -6.75 -23.46 7.32
CA ARG A 163 -6.00 -24.39 8.18
C ARG A 163 -5.67 -25.70 7.49
N VAL A 164 -6.64 -26.25 6.73
CA VAL A 164 -6.48 -27.58 6.11
C VAL A 164 -5.86 -27.53 4.72
N ALA A 165 -6.11 -26.44 3.97
CA ALA A 165 -5.59 -26.22 2.63
C ALA A 165 -5.20 -24.73 2.43
N PRO A 166 -4.15 -24.24 3.10
CA PRO A 166 -3.78 -22.83 3.12
C PRO A 166 -3.47 -22.24 1.74
N ASP A 167 -3.03 -23.07 0.82
CA ASP A 167 -2.67 -22.67 -0.56
C ASP A 167 -3.83 -22.83 -1.56
N ALA A 168 -5.04 -23.27 -1.12
CA ALA A 168 -6.20 -23.39 -2.00
C ALA A 168 -6.57 -22.00 -2.60
N PRO A 169 -6.89 -21.94 -3.90
CA PRO A 169 -7.34 -20.70 -4.54
C PRO A 169 -8.76 -20.35 -4.07
N VAL A 170 -8.98 -19.12 -3.61
CA VAL A 170 -10.30 -18.68 -3.12
C VAL A 170 -10.89 -17.51 -3.88
N LEU A 171 -10.08 -16.60 -4.44
CA LEU A 171 -10.57 -15.43 -5.15
C LEU A 171 -9.60 -15.06 -6.27
N ARG A 172 -10.11 -14.83 -7.48
CA ARG A 172 -9.39 -14.19 -8.58
C ARG A 172 -9.87 -12.76 -8.72
N LEU A 173 -8.94 -11.83 -8.70
CA LEU A 173 -9.24 -10.43 -8.95
C LEU A 173 -9.35 -10.18 -10.47
N PRO A 174 -10.29 -9.34 -10.90
CA PRO A 174 -10.44 -8.95 -12.31
C PRO A 174 -9.38 -7.88 -12.66
N LEU A 175 -8.14 -8.31 -12.91
CA LEU A 175 -6.97 -7.43 -13.08
C LEU A 175 -7.11 -6.42 -14.24
N GLN A 176 -8.02 -6.65 -15.18
CA GLN A 176 -8.37 -5.68 -16.22
C GLN A 176 -9.09 -4.42 -15.66
N LYS A 177 -9.54 -4.45 -14.40
CA LYS A 177 -10.21 -3.33 -13.72
C LYS A 177 -9.27 -2.52 -12.80
N ILE A 178 -7.97 -2.70 -12.91
CA ILE A 178 -7.01 -1.90 -12.12
C ILE A 178 -7.02 -0.43 -12.55
N SER A 179 -7.11 -0.16 -13.85
CA SER A 179 -7.14 1.19 -14.43
C SER A 179 -7.96 1.19 -15.71
N ARG A 180 -8.50 2.34 -16.08
CA ARG A 180 -9.16 2.59 -17.39
C ARG A 180 -8.14 2.73 -18.52
N ASP A 181 -6.88 3.02 -18.17
CA ASP A 181 -5.78 3.14 -19.16
C ASP A 181 -5.34 1.75 -19.64
N PRO A 182 -5.55 1.40 -20.92
CA PRO A 182 -5.13 0.11 -21.46
C PRO A 182 -3.62 -0.08 -21.47
N VAL A 183 -2.83 1.00 -21.49
CA VAL A 183 -1.36 0.93 -21.42
C VAL A 183 -0.93 0.44 -20.03
N VAL A 184 -1.55 0.96 -18.97
CA VAL A 184 -1.32 0.52 -17.58
C VAL A 184 -1.69 -0.96 -17.41
N VAL A 185 -2.84 -1.36 -17.94
CA VAL A 185 -3.30 -2.76 -17.87
C VAL A 185 -2.34 -3.69 -18.65
N ALA A 186 -1.88 -3.26 -19.83
CA ALA A 186 -0.92 -4.03 -20.63
C ALA A 186 0.44 -4.16 -19.92
N ALA A 187 0.96 -3.06 -19.35
CA ALA A 187 2.19 -3.06 -18.57
C ALA A 187 2.09 -3.99 -17.34
N TYR A 188 0.98 -3.93 -16.60
CA TYR A 188 0.71 -4.84 -15.48
C TYR A 188 0.73 -6.32 -15.91
N ASN A 189 0.07 -6.63 -17.04
CA ASN A 189 0.01 -8.00 -17.55
C ASN A 189 1.35 -8.49 -18.11
N GLY A 190 2.19 -7.58 -18.62
CA GLY A 190 3.53 -7.89 -19.15
C GLY A 190 4.62 -7.99 -18.08
N ASP A 191 4.38 -7.49 -16.87
CA ASP A 191 5.40 -7.44 -15.82
C ASP A 191 5.63 -8.82 -15.19
N PRO A 192 6.86 -9.39 -15.26
CA PRO A 192 7.17 -10.69 -14.67
C PRO A 192 7.15 -10.71 -13.14
N LEU A 193 7.24 -9.55 -12.48
CA LEU A 193 7.21 -9.43 -11.03
C LEU A 193 5.79 -9.41 -10.48
N VAL A 194 4.79 -9.16 -11.32
CA VAL A 194 3.38 -9.18 -10.96
C VAL A 194 2.85 -10.62 -10.89
N PHE A 195 2.17 -10.92 -9.79
CA PHE A 195 1.52 -12.22 -9.62
C PHE A 195 0.08 -12.20 -10.18
N ARG A 196 -0.20 -13.03 -11.18
CA ARG A 196 -1.52 -13.12 -11.86
C ARG A 196 -2.40 -14.27 -11.37
N GLY A 197 -2.02 -14.88 -10.26
CA GLY A 197 -2.78 -15.97 -9.66
C GLY A 197 -3.86 -15.49 -8.67
N PRO A 198 -4.64 -16.43 -8.14
CA PRO A 198 -5.70 -16.14 -7.16
C PRO A 198 -5.12 -15.80 -5.77
N ILE A 199 -5.91 -15.07 -4.99
CA ILE A 199 -5.73 -15.00 -3.54
C ILE A 199 -5.89 -16.41 -2.99
N ARG A 200 -5.02 -16.79 -2.07
CA ARG A 200 -5.02 -18.10 -1.42
C ARG A 200 -5.81 -18.08 -0.12
N ALA A 201 -6.34 -19.23 0.29
CA ALA A 201 -7.21 -19.35 1.46
C ALA A 201 -6.59 -18.75 2.74
N ARG A 202 -5.28 -18.99 2.98
CA ARG A 202 -4.62 -18.42 4.16
C ARG A 202 -4.58 -16.91 4.10
N LEU A 203 -4.12 -16.33 3.01
CA LEU A 203 -4.05 -14.87 2.89
C LEU A 203 -5.44 -14.24 2.99
N GLY A 204 -6.45 -14.79 2.31
CA GLY A 204 -7.82 -14.28 2.38
C GLY A 204 -8.39 -14.29 3.79
N ALA A 205 -8.19 -15.39 4.53
CA ALA A 205 -8.66 -15.51 5.92
C ALA A 205 -7.94 -14.53 6.86
N GLU A 206 -6.63 -14.35 6.68
CA GLU A 206 -5.82 -13.40 7.45
C GLU A 206 -6.22 -11.94 7.15
N MET A 207 -6.50 -11.61 5.87
CA MET A 207 -7.01 -10.28 5.51
C MET A 207 -8.35 -10.00 6.18
N LEU A 208 -9.32 -10.92 6.10
CA LEU A 208 -10.63 -10.75 6.74
C LEU A 208 -10.51 -10.54 8.25
N ALA A 209 -9.68 -11.32 8.93
CA ALA A 209 -9.45 -11.15 10.36
C ALA A 209 -8.79 -9.79 10.68
N THR A 210 -7.91 -9.32 9.81
CA THR A 210 -7.26 -8.01 9.97
C THR A 210 -8.24 -6.86 9.72
N MET A 211 -9.13 -6.98 8.73
CA MET A 211 -10.20 -6.01 8.48
C MET A 211 -11.08 -5.85 9.72
N GLU A 212 -11.54 -6.97 10.32
CA GLU A 212 -12.33 -6.97 11.57
C GLU A 212 -11.56 -6.27 12.72
N ALA A 213 -10.26 -6.55 12.85
CA ALA A 213 -9.42 -5.95 13.90
C ALA A 213 -9.18 -4.44 13.68
N VAL A 214 -8.95 -4.04 12.43
CA VAL A 214 -8.78 -2.64 12.04
C VAL A 214 -10.07 -1.86 12.30
N ASP A 215 -11.23 -2.35 11.88
CA ASP A 215 -12.53 -1.72 12.11
C ASP A 215 -12.75 -1.43 13.61
N ALA A 216 -12.47 -2.42 14.46
CA ALA A 216 -12.58 -2.26 15.92
C ALA A 216 -11.58 -1.24 16.50
N ALA A 217 -10.47 -0.98 15.81
CA ALA A 217 -9.40 -0.10 16.27
C ALA A 217 -9.48 1.32 15.68
N LEU A 218 -10.08 1.50 14.50
CA LEU A 218 -10.20 2.79 13.81
C LEU A 218 -10.73 3.94 14.67
N PRO A 219 -11.71 3.75 15.60
CA PRO A 219 -12.16 4.83 16.48
C PRO A 219 -11.06 5.39 17.40
N ARG A 220 -9.94 4.69 17.56
CA ARG A 220 -8.78 5.13 18.37
C ARG A 220 -7.68 5.80 17.54
N LEU A 221 -7.76 5.75 16.21
CA LEU A 221 -6.79 6.42 15.36
C LEU A 221 -6.83 7.94 15.59
N ARG A 222 -5.66 8.55 15.77
CA ARG A 222 -5.55 10.01 16.04
C ARG A 222 -4.62 10.73 15.06
N LEU A 223 -3.90 9.98 14.23
CA LEU A 223 -3.03 10.54 13.20
C LEU A 223 -3.84 11.31 12.15
N PRO A 224 -3.30 12.40 11.58
CA PRO A 224 -3.83 12.98 10.35
C PRO A 224 -4.04 11.88 9.31
N LEU A 225 -5.23 11.87 8.66
CA LEU A 225 -5.64 10.81 7.75
C LEU A 225 -6.15 11.37 6.43
N LEU A 226 -5.55 10.95 5.32
CA LEU A 226 -6.11 11.13 3.99
C LEU A 226 -6.62 9.79 3.45
N VAL A 227 -7.89 9.76 3.07
CA VAL A 227 -8.49 8.62 2.37
C VAL A 227 -8.79 9.02 0.93
N MET A 228 -8.30 8.25 -0.03
CA MET A 228 -8.43 8.50 -1.47
C MET A 228 -9.09 7.28 -2.14
N GLN A 229 -10.19 7.48 -2.89
CA GLN A 229 -10.97 6.36 -3.44
C GLN A 229 -11.57 6.72 -4.81
N GLY A 230 -11.42 5.82 -5.79
CA GLY A 230 -12.14 5.92 -7.06
C GLY A 230 -13.59 5.44 -6.93
N THR A 231 -14.55 6.20 -7.47
CA THR A 231 -16.00 5.87 -7.35
C THR A 231 -16.41 4.66 -8.17
N ARG A 232 -15.58 4.23 -9.14
CA ARG A 232 -15.82 3.06 -9.99
C ARG A 232 -14.77 1.97 -9.80
N ASP A 233 -14.20 1.90 -8.61
CA ASP A 233 -13.30 0.81 -8.24
C ASP A 233 -14.01 -0.54 -8.39
N GLY A 234 -13.42 -1.43 -9.18
CA GLY A 234 -13.99 -2.75 -9.46
C GLY A 234 -13.27 -3.91 -8.77
N LEU A 235 -12.28 -3.60 -7.89
CA LEU A 235 -11.51 -4.57 -7.11
C LEU A 235 -11.84 -4.50 -5.62
N VAL A 236 -11.96 -3.29 -5.10
CA VAL A 236 -12.38 -3.00 -3.73
C VAL A 236 -13.71 -2.25 -3.81
N ASP A 237 -14.62 -2.52 -2.88
CA ASP A 237 -15.89 -1.79 -2.81
C ASP A 237 -15.59 -0.28 -2.66
N PRO A 238 -16.10 0.60 -3.53
CA PRO A 238 -15.90 2.05 -3.43
C PRO A 238 -16.34 2.64 -2.09
N LEU A 239 -17.19 1.96 -1.34
CA LEU A 239 -17.63 2.38 -0.01
C LEU A 239 -16.58 2.11 1.08
N CYS A 240 -15.52 1.36 0.80
CA CYS A 240 -14.47 1.09 1.79
C CYS A 240 -13.71 2.35 2.21
N GLY A 241 -13.42 3.26 1.28
CA GLY A 241 -12.81 4.54 1.62
C GLY A 241 -13.69 5.37 2.57
N PRO A 242 -14.96 5.67 2.21
CA PRO A 242 -15.91 6.31 3.11
C PRO A 242 -16.05 5.62 4.48
N HIS A 243 -16.12 4.29 4.51
CA HIS A 243 -16.20 3.51 5.75
C HIS A 243 -14.99 3.77 6.68
N VAL A 244 -13.78 3.71 6.15
CA VAL A 244 -12.54 4.01 6.92
C VAL A 244 -12.57 5.46 7.44
N TYR A 245 -12.98 6.40 6.59
CA TYR A 245 -13.11 7.80 6.97
C TYR A 245 -14.09 7.99 8.12
N GLU A 246 -15.30 7.44 8.01
CA GLU A 246 -16.35 7.59 9.02
C GLU A 246 -15.95 6.97 10.37
N LEU A 247 -15.38 5.76 10.36
CA LEU A 247 -14.99 5.07 11.59
C LEU A 247 -13.76 5.66 12.25
N SER A 248 -12.88 6.33 11.49
CA SER A 248 -11.65 6.91 12.04
C SER A 248 -11.95 7.96 13.12
N GLY A 249 -11.31 7.80 14.29
CA GLY A 249 -11.33 8.78 15.38
C GLY A 249 -10.33 9.93 15.18
N SER A 250 -9.67 10.04 14.03
CA SER A 250 -8.75 11.15 13.72
C SER A 250 -9.52 12.49 13.77
N PRO A 251 -9.00 13.50 14.49
CA PRO A 251 -9.56 14.85 14.47
C PRO A 251 -9.25 15.61 13.17
N ASP A 252 -8.22 15.16 12.46
CA ASP A 252 -7.76 15.72 11.18
C ASP A 252 -7.86 14.64 10.11
N LYS A 253 -9.00 14.58 9.43
CA LYS A 253 -9.25 13.57 8.39
C LYS A 253 -9.89 14.17 7.15
N THR A 254 -9.39 13.74 6.00
CA THR A 254 -9.85 14.16 4.67
C THR A 254 -10.26 12.95 3.85
N LEU A 255 -11.41 13.05 3.17
CA LEU A 255 -11.85 12.05 2.18
C LEU A 255 -11.86 12.71 0.79
N LYS A 256 -11.16 12.08 -0.15
CA LYS A 256 -11.15 12.45 -1.58
C LYS A 256 -11.75 11.31 -2.39
N MET A 257 -12.93 11.55 -2.94
CA MET A 257 -13.59 10.64 -3.89
C MET A 257 -13.35 11.13 -5.32
N TYR A 258 -12.82 10.26 -6.17
CA TYR A 258 -12.52 10.57 -7.57
C TYR A 258 -13.57 9.96 -8.49
N ASP A 259 -14.42 10.82 -9.07
CA ASP A 259 -15.51 10.35 -9.89
C ASP A 259 -15.03 9.66 -11.16
N GLY A 260 -15.60 8.49 -11.43
CA GLY A 260 -15.29 7.66 -12.58
C GLY A 260 -13.96 6.89 -12.52
N LEU A 261 -13.05 7.19 -11.59
CA LEU A 261 -11.77 6.50 -11.48
C LEU A 261 -11.93 5.09 -10.92
N TRP A 262 -11.03 4.20 -11.38
CA TRP A 262 -10.98 2.81 -10.96
C TRP A 262 -10.02 2.61 -9.77
N HIS A 263 -9.51 1.38 -9.60
CA HIS A 263 -8.78 0.97 -8.41
C HIS A 263 -7.45 1.71 -8.20
N GLU A 264 -6.60 1.72 -9.22
CA GLU A 264 -5.27 2.33 -9.15
C GLU A 264 -5.32 3.81 -9.53
N ILE A 265 -5.87 4.66 -8.67
CA ILE A 265 -6.09 6.10 -8.95
C ILE A 265 -4.79 6.85 -9.33
N PHE A 266 -3.62 6.39 -8.86
CA PHE A 266 -2.31 6.93 -9.23
C PHE A 266 -1.80 6.46 -10.59
N ASN A 267 -2.54 5.55 -11.24
CA ASN A 267 -2.25 5.01 -12.57
C ASN A 267 -3.41 5.23 -13.57
N GLU A 268 -4.39 6.03 -13.20
CA GLU A 268 -5.47 6.46 -14.07
C GLU A 268 -5.00 7.58 -15.04
N PRO A 269 -5.73 7.86 -16.14
CA PRO A 269 -5.40 9.00 -17.00
C PRO A 269 -5.29 10.33 -16.27
N GLU A 270 -6.09 10.54 -15.20
CA GLU A 270 -6.11 11.73 -14.36
C GLU A 270 -5.11 11.70 -13.19
N ARG A 271 -4.17 10.77 -13.18
CA ARG A 271 -3.20 10.57 -12.09
C ARG A 271 -2.47 11.82 -11.63
N ASP A 272 -2.18 12.77 -12.53
CA ASP A 272 -1.49 13.99 -12.16
C ASP A 272 -2.33 14.86 -11.23
N SER A 273 -3.64 14.95 -11.44
CA SER A 273 -4.56 15.63 -10.54
C SER A 273 -4.65 14.92 -9.18
N VAL A 274 -4.70 13.58 -9.19
CA VAL A 274 -4.71 12.77 -7.95
C VAL A 274 -3.43 12.98 -7.15
N ILE A 275 -2.28 13.00 -7.82
CA ILE A 275 -0.98 13.22 -7.17
C ILE A 275 -0.87 14.66 -6.65
N ALA A 276 -1.39 15.65 -7.38
CA ALA A 276 -1.42 17.04 -6.92
C ALA A 276 -2.26 17.19 -5.63
N ASP A 277 -3.41 16.52 -5.54
CA ASP A 277 -4.21 16.49 -4.31
C ASP A 277 -3.46 15.86 -3.13
N LEU A 278 -2.75 14.74 -3.38
CA LEU A 278 -1.89 14.11 -2.37
C LEU A 278 -0.79 15.07 -1.92
N THR A 279 -0.08 15.68 -2.85
CA THR A 279 1.03 16.62 -2.57
C THR A 279 0.55 17.84 -1.79
N ALA A 280 -0.59 18.42 -2.19
CA ALA A 280 -1.19 19.54 -1.48
C ALA A 280 -1.53 19.17 -0.02
N TRP A 281 -2.06 17.96 0.20
CA TRP A 281 -2.34 17.47 1.54
C TRP A 281 -1.06 17.24 2.35
N LEU A 282 -0.01 16.62 1.77
CA LEU A 282 1.28 16.43 2.42
C LEU A 282 1.92 17.76 2.84
N ASN A 283 1.87 18.77 1.97
CA ASN A 283 2.48 20.10 2.22
C ASN A 283 1.86 20.81 3.45
N VAL A 284 0.60 20.54 3.77
CA VAL A 284 -0.04 21.10 4.97
C VAL A 284 0.42 20.38 6.25
N HIS A 285 0.94 19.15 6.13
CA HIS A 285 1.33 18.31 7.26
C HIS A 285 2.86 18.18 7.43
N VAL A 286 3.65 18.89 6.65
CA VAL A 286 5.09 19.06 6.86
C VAL A 286 5.28 20.20 7.87
N VAL A 287 5.35 19.90 9.17
CA VAL A 287 5.55 20.91 10.21
C VAL A 287 6.77 20.54 11.04
#